data_4de528707f2061a58cc6d9465144aba1
#
_entry.id   4de528707f2061a58cc6d9465144aba1
#
_cell.length_a   1.000
_cell.length_b   1.000
_cell.length_c   1.000
_cell.angle_alpha   90.00
_cell.angle_beta   90.00
_cell.angle_gamma   90.00
#
_symmetry.space_group_name_H-M   'P 1'
#
loop_
_entity.id
_entity.type
_entity.pdbx_description
1 polymer ?
#
loop_
_entity_poly.entity_id
_entity_poly.type
_entity_poly.pdbx_seq_one_letter_code
_entity_poly.pdbx_strand_id
1 'polypeptide(L)'
;MNVKGASASGKSTMRPLQKQLAARLGVNWEHFALISPDIWRKYLLDYASLGHARKYAGALTGAEVAVIDQKLDRYMSYKGKIDQLPHLLIDRFRFDSFAADEEDGSRLLTRFGSDVFMFFMITPPEATIERAWIRGERYGRYKSVDDLLAHNVEAYSGIPDLFFTWVLRQDKRVHFEFLDNGIAEGQRPRTVAFGLNERMNILDLTCLLDIDRYRNVNIEARTPEAIYASPSSRYVAKNPEFLKQCLRRIPTVIFAEHQTGHIYARIVNGKLTHWNRRIYQLAVRDDDTRAAFESIARPAQGESSISLDDNDRLDPHQSLTLGQWGGTSLMP
;
A
#
# COMPACT_ATOMS: atom_id res chain seq x y z
N MET A 1 -1.97 4.59 -12.33
CA MET A 1 -1.27 3.77 -11.32
C MET A 1 -0.74 4.67 -10.21
N ASN A 2 -0.89 4.29 -8.96
CA ASN A 2 -0.56 5.11 -7.80
C ASN A 2 0.08 4.26 -6.71
N VAL A 3 1.29 4.63 -6.23
CA VAL A 3 1.99 3.93 -5.14
C VAL A 3 1.99 4.77 -3.88
N LYS A 4 1.52 4.22 -2.79
CA LYS A 4 1.44 4.83 -1.46
C LYS A 4 2.29 4.08 -0.44
N GLY A 5 2.84 4.80 0.51
CA GLY A 5 3.66 4.25 1.58
C GLY A 5 4.54 5.31 2.22
N ALA A 6 5.14 4.98 3.33
CA ALA A 6 6.01 5.86 4.10
C ALA A 6 7.23 6.36 3.28
N SER A 7 7.93 7.34 3.79
CA SER A 7 9.22 7.76 3.23
C SER A 7 10.21 6.57 3.30
N ALA A 8 11.01 6.38 2.27
CA ALA A 8 11.95 5.27 2.12
C ALA A 8 11.32 3.85 2.09
N SER A 9 10.00 3.72 1.92
CA SER A 9 9.33 2.41 1.80
C SER A 9 9.59 1.68 0.47
N GLY A 10 10.31 2.27 -0.48
CA GLY A 10 10.63 1.62 -1.77
C GLY A 10 9.63 1.91 -2.90
N LYS A 11 8.80 2.96 -2.80
CA LYS A 11 7.83 3.31 -3.86
C LYS A 11 8.42 3.40 -5.26
N SER A 12 9.54 4.09 -5.40
CA SER A 12 10.18 4.31 -6.72
C SER A 12 10.83 3.04 -7.29
N THR A 13 11.14 2.04 -6.46
CA THR A 13 11.68 0.76 -6.92
C THR A 13 10.61 -0.13 -7.56
N MET A 14 9.34 0.22 -7.45
CA MET A 14 8.22 -0.50 -8.08
C MET A 14 8.08 -0.24 -9.59
N ARG A 15 8.77 0.74 -10.16
CA ARG A 15 8.62 1.14 -11.57
C ARG A 15 8.83 0.03 -12.58
N PRO A 16 9.85 -0.85 -12.47
CA PRO A 16 9.98 -1.98 -13.38
C PRO A 16 8.77 -2.92 -13.36
N LEU A 17 8.22 -3.19 -12.17
CA LEU A 17 7.03 -4.04 -12.00
C LEU A 17 5.78 -3.36 -12.57
N GLN A 18 5.63 -2.05 -12.37
CA GLN A 18 4.55 -1.26 -12.98
C GLN A 18 4.63 -1.27 -14.51
N LYS A 19 5.83 -1.21 -15.08
CA LYS A 19 6.06 -1.34 -16.53
C LYS A 19 5.63 -2.72 -17.03
N GLN A 20 5.98 -3.78 -16.30
CA GLN A 20 5.53 -5.15 -16.63
C GLN A 20 3.99 -5.27 -16.57
N LEU A 21 3.37 -4.69 -15.53
CA LEU A 21 1.91 -4.68 -15.43
C LEU A 21 1.26 -3.91 -16.57
N ALA A 22 1.78 -2.73 -16.93
CA ALA A 22 1.30 -1.97 -18.09
C ALA A 22 1.34 -2.79 -19.38
N ALA A 23 2.45 -3.51 -19.62
CA ALA A 23 2.57 -4.40 -20.78
C ALA A 23 1.54 -5.54 -20.74
N ARG A 24 1.28 -6.15 -19.58
CA ARG A 24 0.21 -7.18 -19.41
C ARG A 24 -1.20 -6.61 -19.69
N LEU A 25 -1.41 -5.34 -19.45
CA LEU A 25 -2.66 -4.63 -19.74
C LEU A 25 -2.73 -4.13 -21.18
N GLY A 26 -1.71 -4.38 -22.01
CA GLY A 26 -1.65 -3.88 -23.39
C GLY A 26 -1.41 -2.38 -23.50
N VAL A 27 -0.91 -1.73 -22.46
CA VAL A 27 -0.68 -0.28 -22.39
C VAL A 27 0.80 0.03 -22.59
N ASN A 28 1.12 0.89 -23.57
CA ASN A 28 2.49 1.33 -23.79
C ASN A 28 2.96 2.22 -22.60
N TRP A 29 4.11 1.87 -22.03
CA TRP A 29 4.71 2.60 -20.92
C TRP A 29 5.02 4.07 -21.24
N GLU A 30 5.34 4.38 -22.48
CA GLU A 30 5.64 5.75 -22.92
C GLU A 30 4.42 6.67 -22.90
N HIS A 31 3.23 6.10 -22.80
CA HIS A 31 1.99 6.86 -22.65
C HIS A 31 1.70 7.28 -21.19
N PHE A 32 2.58 6.94 -20.24
CA PHE A 32 2.44 7.37 -18.86
C PHE A 32 3.14 8.71 -18.59
N ALA A 33 2.39 9.66 -18.06
CA ALA A 33 2.96 10.87 -17.46
C ALA A 33 3.29 10.60 -15.99
N LEU A 34 4.56 10.85 -15.60
CA LEU A 34 5.01 10.66 -14.23
C LEU A 34 4.77 11.91 -13.41
N ILE A 35 3.99 11.78 -12.35
CA ILE A 35 3.73 12.82 -11.36
C ILE A 35 4.53 12.51 -10.09
N SER A 36 5.66 13.20 -9.92
CA SER A 36 6.57 13.05 -8.79
C SER A 36 7.18 14.38 -8.38
N PRO A 37 6.87 14.88 -7.17
CA PRO A 37 7.47 16.13 -6.67
C PRO A 37 8.99 16.11 -6.61
N ASP A 38 9.59 14.95 -6.36
CA ASP A 38 11.05 14.81 -6.32
C ASP A 38 11.71 15.06 -7.69
N ILE A 39 10.98 14.82 -8.79
CA ILE A 39 11.46 15.17 -10.13
C ILE A 39 11.37 16.68 -10.34
N TRP A 40 10.26 17.31 -9.96
CA TRP A 40 10.09 18.77 -10.11
C TRP A 40 11.16 19.55 -9.36
N ARG A 41 11.52 19.11 -8.15
CA ARG A 41 12.59 19.72 -7.35
C ARG A 41 13.94 19.76 -8.09
N LYS A 42 14.23 18.77 -8.94
CA LYS A 42 15.46 18.72 -9.73
C LYS A 42 15.51 19.78 -10.83
N TYR A 43 14.35 20.31 -11.24
CA TYR A 43 14.28 21.43 -12.20
C TYR A 43 14.22 22.80 -11.50
N LEU A 44 13.84 22.83 -10.22
CA LEU A 44 13.81 24.05 -9.42
C LEU A 44 15.17 24.41 -8.83
N LEU A 45 16.02 23.41 -8.59
CA LEU A 45 17.33 23.56 -7.94
C LEU A 45 18.41 22.84 -8.73
N ASP A 46 19.56 23.49 -8.89
CA ASP A 46 20.77 22.82 -9.34
C ASP A 46 21.38 22.02 -8.18
N TYR A 47 21.10 20.71 -8.16
CA TYR A 47 21.58 19.81 -7.13
C TYR A 47 23.10 19.66 -7.10
N ALA A 48 23.78 19.89 -8.22
CA ALA A 48 25.25 19.82 -8.29
C ALA A 48 25.87 21.01 -7.56
N SER A 49 25.34 22.22 -7.79
CA SER A 49 25.84 23.45 -7.14
C SER A 49 25.51 23.51 -5.65
N LEU A 50 24.41 22.84 -5.21
CA LEU A 50 24.03 22.81 -3.80
C LEU A 50 25.01 22.02 -2.90
N GLY A 51 25.81 21.10 -3.45
CA GLY A 51 26.71 20.27 -2.67
C GLY A 51 26.01 19.64 -1.45
N HIS A 52 26.50 19.92 -0.24
CA HIS A 52 25.93 19.40 1.00
C HIS A 52 24.53 20.00 1.34
N ALA A 53 24.19 21.19 0.80
CA ALA A 53 22.89 21.80 1.07
C ALA A 53 21.72 21.09 0.36
N ARG A 54 21.97 20.18 -0.58
CA ARG A 54 20.95 19.37 -1.27
C ARG A 54 20.03 18.60 -0.32
N LYS A 55 20.48 18.29 0.89
CA LYS A 55 19.65 17.67 1.93
C LYS A 55 18.44 18.53 2.34
N TYR A 56 18.51 19.83 2.14
CA TYR A 56 17.45 20.78 2.42
C TYR A 56 16.53 21.06 1.22
N ALA A 57 16.75 20.42 0.08
CA ALA A 57 15.99 20.66 -1.14
C ALA A 57 14.47 20.55 -0.94
N GLY A 58 14.01 19.67 -0.06
CA GLY A 58 12.59 19.56 0.29
C GLY A 58 12.03 20.81 0.93
N ALA A 59 12.74 21.41 1.88
CA ALA A 59 12.36 22.66 2.55
C ALA A 59 12.48 23.86 1.60
N LEU A 60 13.59 23.92 0.83
CA LEU A 60 13.86 25.03 -0.09
C LEU A 60 12.89 25.13 -1.27
N THR A 61 12.12 24.10 -1.59
CA THR A 61 11.22 24.03 -2.75
C THR A 61 9.77 23.75 -2.38
N GLY A 62 9.42 23.84 -1.11
CA GLY A 62 8.08 23.50 -0.64
C GLY A 62 6.98 24.37 -1.25
N ALA A 63 7.19 25.67 -1.27
CA ALA A 63 6.24 26.64 -1.81
C ALA A 63 6.10 26.53 -3.34
N GLU A 64 7.22 26.39 -4.05
CA GLU A 64 7.24 26.21 -5.51
C GLU A 64 6.53 24.94 -5.94
N VAL A 65 6.75 23.83 -5.22
CA VAL A 65 6.07 22.57 -5.50
C VAL A 65 4.55 22.71 -5.31
N ALA A 66 4.09 23.46 -4.31
CA ALA A 66 2.66 23.71 -4.12
C ALA A 66 2.06 24.50 -5.30
N VAL A 67 2.79 25.51 -5.83
CA VAL A 67 2.37 26.24 -7.02
C VAL A 67 2.33 25.34 -8.27
N ILE A 68 3.32 24.45 -8.43
CA ILE A 68 3.34 23.47 -9.52
C ILE A 68 2.14 22.55 -9.43
N ASP A 69 1.79 22.06 -8.23
CA ASP A 69 0.63 21.22 -8.00
C ASP A 69 -0.66 21.88 -8.46
N GLN A 70 -0.88 23.15 -8.10
CA GLN A 70 -2.07 23.92 -8.52
C GLN A 70 -2.13 24.11 -10.04
N LYS A 71 -0.99 24.44 -10.66
CA LYS A 71 -0.91 24.60 -12.12
C LYS A 71 -1.16 23.28 -12.85
N LEU A 72 -0.60 22.19 -12.34
CA LEU A 72 -0.80 20.86 -12.88
C LEU A 72 -2.27 20.43 -12.79
N ASP A 73 -2.93 20.69 -11.67
CA ASP A 73 -4.36 20.42 -11.50
C ASP A 73 -5.21 21.13 -12.57
N ARG A 74 -4.97 22.40 -12.80
CA ARG A 74 -5.65 23.18 -13.86
C ARG A 74 -5.36 22.62 -15.25
N TYR A 75 -4.11 22.30 -15.55
CA TYR A 75 -3.71 21.75 -16.83
C TYR A 75 -4.36 20.40 -17.09
N MET A 76 -4.38 19.51 -16.10
CA MET A 76 -4.99 18.19 -16.22
C MET A 76 -6.52 18.29 -16.33
N SER A 77 -7.14 19.23 -15.61
CA SER A 77 -8.58 19.51 -15.76
C SER A 77 -8.92 19.94 -17.19
N TYR A 78 -8.09 20.79 -17.79
CA TYR A 78 -8.26 21.18 -19.20
C TYR A 78 -8.10 19.99 -20.15
N LYS A 79 -7.02 19.19 -19.99
CA LYS A 79 -6.77 17.99 -20.80
C LYS A 79 -7.89 16.95 -20.65
N GLY A 80 -8.47 16.80 -19.47
CA GLY A 80 -9.59 15.90 -19.23
C GLY A 80 -10.86 16.32 -19.99
N LYS A 81 -11.10 17.65 -20.10
CA LYS A 81 -12.27 18.15 -20.84
C LYS A 81 -12.21 17.89 -22.35
N ILE A 82 -11.02 17.75 -22.90
CA ILE A 82 -10.79 17.49 -24.34
C ILE A 82 -10.36 16.06 -24.62
N ASP A 83 -10.52 15.15 -23.65
CA ASP A 83 -10.18 13.73 -23.71
C ASP A 83 -8.72 13.45 -24.17
N GLN A 84 -7.78 14.26 -23.68
CA GLN A 84 -6.35 14.16 -24.00
C GLN A 84 -5.49 13.88 -22.78
N LEU A 85 -6.04 13.20 -21.77
CA LEU A 85 -5.28 12.81 -20.59
C LEU A 85 -4.40 11.60 -20.91
N PRO A 86 -3.09 11.65 -20.61
CA PRO A 86 -2.25 10.49 -20.65
C PRO A 86 -2.60 9.54 -19.50
N HIS A 87 -2.10 8.31 -19.54
CA HIS A 87 -2.06 7.47 -18.36
C HIS A 87 -1.17 8.10 -17.29
N LEU A 88 -1.60 8.03 -16.03
CA LEU A 88 -0.90 8.70 -14.94
C LEU A 88 -0.16 7.68 -14.06
N LEU A 89 1.12 7.95 -13.83
CA LEU A 89 1.93 7.26 -12.84
C LEU A 89 2.24 8.23 -11.70
N ILE A 90 1.71 7.94 -10.50
CA ILE A 90 1.74 8.87 -9.39
C ILE A 90 2.58 8.31 -8.27
N ASP A 91 3.65 9.03 -7.95
CA ASP A 91 4.59 8.74 -6.89
C ASP A 91 4.60 9.92 -5.92
N ARG A 92 3.55 10.03 -5.08
CA ARG A 92 3.42 11.09 -4.07
C ARG A 92 3.23 10.47 -2.69
N PHE A 93 3.89 11.10 -1.70
CA PHE A 93 3.81 10.67 -0.32
C PHE A 93 2.48 11.05 0.34
N ARG A 94 1.98 12.27 0.14
CA ARG A 94 0.84 12.78 0.88
C ARG A 94 -0.44 11.99 0.64
N PHE A 95 -1.02 11.47 1.72
CA PHE A 95 -2.30 10.76 1.71
C PHE A 95 -3.49 11.71 1.56
N ASP A 96 -3.39 12.91 2.15
CA ASP A 96 -4.39 13.97 2.10
C ASP A 96 -4.66 14.50 0.68
N SER A 97 -3.69 14.36 -0.23
CA SER A 97 -3.83 14.84 -1.61
C SER A 97 -4.85 14.06 -2.46
N PHE A 98 -5.53 13.09 -1.87
CA PHE A 98 -6.52 12.24 -2.52
C PHE A 98 -7.86 12.20 -1.80
N ALA A 99 -8.06 13.05 -0.78
CA ALA A 99 -9.34 13.16 -0.12
C ALA A 99 -10.44 13.55 -1.13
N ALA A 100 -11.51 12.76 -1.15
CA ALA A 100 -12.64 12.99 -2.05
C ALA A 100 -13.51 14.18 -1.63
N ASP A 101 -13.32 14.71 -0.43
CA ASP A 101 -14.23 15.60 0.27
C ASP A 101 -13.86 17.08 0.16
N GLU A 102 -12.87 17.45 -0.63
CA GLU A 102 -12.57 18.87 -0.83
C GLU A 102 -13.62 19.50 -1.78
N GLU A 103 -14.22 20.61 -1.35
CA GLU A 103 -15.24 21.39 -2.09
C GLU A 103 -14.82 21.82 -3.50
N ASP A 104 -13.53 21.91 -3.78
CA ASP A 104 -12.97 22.16 -5.12
C ASP A 104 -12.96 20.94 -6.04
N GLY A 105 -13.73 19.94 -5.67
CA GLY A 105 -13.85 18.69 -6.41
C GLY A 105 -12.49 18.02 -6.58
N SER A 106 -12.23 17.05 -5.75
CA SER A 106 -11.19 16.03 -5.83
C SER A 106 -9.99 16.39 -6.70
N ARG A 107 -8.85 16.53 -6.07
CA ARG A 107 -7.58 16.72 -6.76
C ARG A 107 -7.38 15.69 -7.85
N LEU A 108 -6.65 16.06 -8.85
CA LEU A 108 -6.22 15.45 -10.10
C LEU A 108 -6.59 13.98 -10.38
N LEU A 109 -6.59 13.12 -9.36
CA LEU A 109 -6.66 11.68 -9.52
C LEU A 109 -8.05 11.11 -9.37
N THR A 110 -8.92 11.78 -8.66
CA THR A 110 -10.28 11.31 -8.43
C THR A 110 -11.21 11.65 -9.59
N ARG A 111 -10.85 12.65 -10.41
CA ARG A 111 -11.69 13.12 -11.51
C ARG A 111 -11.57 12.26 -12.76
N PHE A 112 -10.37 11.75 -13.04
CA PHE A 112 -10.02 11.21 -14.35
C PHE A 112 -9.71 9.71 -14.30
N GLY A 113 -9.95 9.03 -15.42
CA GLY A 113 -9.70 7.62 -15.60
C GLY A 113 -10.80 6.73 -14.99
N SER A 114 -11.14 5.68 -15.73
CA SER A 114 -12.09 4.64 -15.32
C SER A 114 -11.43 3.55 -14.49
N ASP A 115 -10.15 3.27 -14.79
CA ASP A 115 -9.37 2.21 -14.16
C ASP A 115 -8.25 2.82 -13.28
N VAL A 116 -8.26 2.47 -12.01
CA VAL A 116 -7.32 2.96 -11.00
C VAL A 116 -6.58 1.78 -10.40
N PHE A 117 -5.25 1.86 -10.33
CA PHE A 117 -4.40 0.87 -9.66
C PHE A 117 -3.73 1.52 -8.45
N MET A 118 -4.08 1.07 -7.26
CA MET A 118 -3.57 1.56 -5.98
C MET A 118 -2.65 0.51 -5.35
N PHE A 119 -1.40 0.87 -5.10
CA PHE A 119 -0.42 0.00 -4.46
C PHE A 119 -0.01 0.59 -3.11
N PHE A 120 -0.23 -0.16 -2.04
CA PHE A 120 0.09 0.24 -0.67
C PHE A 120 1.30 -0.53 -0.17
N MET A 121 2.39 0.18 0.10
CA MET A 121 3.63 -0.43 0.58
C MET A 121 3.57 -0.60 2.10
N ILE A 122 3.68 -1.82 2.58
CA ILE A 122 3.88 -2.15 3.98
C ILE A 122 5.38 -2.41 4.17
N THR A 123 6.04 -1.56 4.94
CA THR A 123 7.48 -1.64 5.20
C THR A 123 7.70 -1.35 6.67
N PRO A 124 8.39 -2.22 7.41
CA PRO A 124 8.69 -1.98 8.81
C PRO A 124 9.38 -0.62 9.02
N PRO A 125 8.98 0.16 10.03
CA PRO A 125 9.57 1.47 10.33
C PRO A 125 11.09 1.45 10.46
N GLU A 126 11.66 0.42 11.11
CA GLU A 126 13.11 0.22 11.22
C GLU A 126 13.77 0.05 9.86
N ALA A 127 13.15 -0.69 8.93
CA ALA A 127 13.67 -0.83 7.57
C ALA A 127 13.62 0.49 6.79
N THR A 128 12.63 1.35 7.04
CA THR A 128 12.59 2.68 6.41
C THR A 128 13.72 3.59 6.92
N ILE A 129 14.08 3.48 8.19
CA ILE A 129 15.21 4.22 8.81
C ILE A 129 16.52 3.76 8.19
N GLU A 130 16.78 2.46 8.15
CA GLU A 130 17.99 1.87 7.59
C GLU A 130 18.17 2.26 6.11
N ARG A 131 17.12 2.12 5.31
CA ARG A 131 17.15 2.50 3.89
C ARG A 131 17.37 3.99 3.67
N ALA A 132 16.81 4.83 4.54
CA ALA A 132 17.04 6.28 4.48
C ALA A 132 18.48 6.62 4.85
N TRP A 133 19.07 5.91 5.79
CA TRP A 133 20.49 6.04 6.18
C TRP A 133 21.40 5.66 5.02
N ILE A 134 21.28 4.45 4.47
CA ILE A 134 22.06 3.97 3.31
C ILE A 134 21.95 4.96 2.13
N ARG A 135 20.73 5.47 1.87
CA ARG A 135 20.52 6.50 0.84
C ARG A 135 21.26 7.81 1.16
N GLY A 136 21.31 8.18 2.44
CA GLY A 136 22.04 9.33 2.94
C GLY A 136 23.54 9.19 2.67
N GLU A 137 24.12 8.03 2.97
CA GLU A 137 25.54 7.74 2.72
C GLU A 137 25.87 7.74 1.22
N ARG A 138 25.04 7.07 0.40
CA ARG A 138 25.30 6.97 -1.06
C ARG A 138 25.10 8.28 -1.82
N TYR A 139 24.13 9.10 -1.40
CA TYR A 139 23.68 10.26 -2.18
C TYR A 139 23.68 11.58 -1.38
N GLY A 140 24.11 11.55 -0.11
CA GLY A 140 24.12 12.72 0.78
C GLY A 140 22.74 13.27 1.11
N ARG A 141 21.67 12.48 0.94
CA ARG A 141 20.28 12.87 1.22
C ARG A 141 19.81 12.20 2.50
N TYR A 142 20.19 12.78 3.62
CA TYR A 142 19.75 12.32 4.93
C TYR A 142 18.35 12.81 5.26
N LYS A 143 17.67 12.09 6.15
CA LYS A 143 16.44 12.49 6.81
C LYS A 143 16.54 12.09 8.27
N SER A 144 16.02 12.92 9.18
CA SER A 144 16.05 12.61 10.61
C SER A 144 15.18 11.39 10.92
N VAL A 145 15.51 10.68 12.00
CA VAL A 145 14.77 9.49 12.43
C VAL A 145 13.35 9.84 12.83
N ASP A 146 13.18 10.91 13.60
CA ASP A 146 11.88 11.44 14.03
C ASP A 146 10.98 11.78 12.83
N ASP A 147 11.51 12.48 11.81
CA ASP A 147 10.77 12.72 10.57
C ASP A 147 10.39 11.42 9.83
N LEU A 148 11.25 10.42 9.84
CA LEU A 148 10.95 9.13 9.22
C LEU A 148 9.86 8.40 9.98
N LEU A 149 9.93 8.36 11.32
CA LEU A 149 8.92 7.75 12.16
C LEU A 149 7.59 8.50 12.09
N ALA A 150 7.61 9.84 12.12
CA ALA A 150 6.41 10.66 11.91
C ALA A 150 5.74 10.38 10.56
N HIS A 151 6.52 10.23 9.49
CA HIS A 151 5.98 9.85 8.18
C HIS A 151 5.48 8.41 8.12
N ASN A 152 6.01 7.49 8.94
CA ASN A 152 5.42 6.16 9.06
C ASN A 152 4.04 6.25 9.71
N VAL A 153 3.93 6.97 10.84
CA VAL A 153 2.63 7.19 11.52
C VAL A 153 1.62 7.84 10.57
N GLU A 154 2.00 8.91 9.87
CA GLU A 154 1.15 9.58 8.88
C GLU A 154 0.69 8.60 7.79
N ALA A 155 1.61 7.84 7.21
CA ALA A 155 1.31 6.90 6.14
C ALA A 155 0.34 5.81 6.60
N TYR A 156 0.63 5.13 7.71
CA TYR A 156 -0.20 4.02 8.19
C TYR A 156 -1.52 4.49 8.79
N SER A 157 -1.60 5.69 9.34
CA SER A 157 -2.86 6.29 9.78
C SER A 157 -3.76 6.67 8.58
N GLY A 158 -3.17 7.13 7.47
CA GLY A 158 -3.90 7.55 6.28
C GLY A 158 -4.30 6.41 5.34
N ILE A 159 -3.67 5.22 5.44
CA ILE A 159 -3.99 4.08 4.57
C ILE A 159 -5.47 3.69 4.64
N PRO A 160 -6.11 3.50 5.80
CA PRO A 160 -7.51 3.07 5.85
C PRO A 160 -8.45 4.04 5.14
N ASP A 161 -8.34 5.33 5.43
CA ASP A 161 -9.22 6.35 4.85
C ASP A 161 -9.03 6.43 3.33
N LEU A 162 -7.78 6.48 2.87
CA LEU A 162 -7.48 6.49 1.45
C LEU A 162 -7.97 5.23 0.75
N PHE A 163 -7.73 4.05 1.33
CA PHE A 163 -8.17 2.78 0.77
C PHE A 163 -9.69 2.73 0.59
N PHE A 164 -10.44 3.05 1.63
CA PHE A 164 -11.90 3.02 1.55
C PHE A 164 -12.50 4.12 0.68
N THR A 165 -11.87 5.30 0.62
CA THR A 165 -12.27 6.36 -0.32
C THR A 165 -12.26 5.87 -1.76
N TRP A 166 -11.30 5.02 -2.11
CA TRP A 166 -11.16 4.49 -3.46
C TRP A 166 -11.94 3.19 -3.70
N VAL A 167 -11.74 2.19 -2.86
CA VAL A 167 -12.25 0.83 -3.11
C VAL A 167 -13.79 0.76 -3.10
N LEU A 168 -14.46 1.69 -2.39
CA LEU A 168 -15.92 1.76 -2.32
C LEU A 168 -16.55 2.61 -3.43
N ARG A 169 -15.76 3.14 -4.37
CA ARG A 169 -16.31 3.90 -5.50
C ARG A 169 -17.04 3.00 -6.48
N GLN A 170 -18.21 3.47 -6.94
CA GLN A 170 -19.04 2.77 -7.92
C GLN A 170 -18.82 3.28 -9.35
N ASP A 171 -18.19 4.46 -9.49
CA ASP A 171 -17.93 5.11 -10.79
C ASP A 171 -16.58 4.73 -11.41
N LYS A 172 -15.78 3.92 -10.71
CA LYS A 172 -14.42 3.51 -11.15
C LYS A 172 -14.14 2.05 -10.83
N ARG A 173 -13.30 1.44 -11.67
CA ARG A 173 -12.71 0.13 -11.40
C ARG A 173 -11.41 0.36 -10.64
N VAL A 174 -11.41 0.04 -9.36
CA VAL A 174 -10.26 0.25 -8.47
C VAL A 174 -9.60 -1.08 -8.16
N HIS A 175 -8.50 -1.36 -8.86
CA HIS A 175 -7.58 -2.43 -8.52
C HIS A 175 -6.68 -1.98 -7.38
N PHE A 176 -6.49 -2.82 -6.39
CA PHE A 176 -5.62 -2.50 -5.27
C PHE A 176 -4.73 -3.67 -4.89
N GLU A 177 -3.58 -3.35 -4.33
CA GLU A 177 -2.65 -4.32 -3.79
C GLU A 177 -1.92 -3.74 -2.57
N PHE A 178 -1.81 -4.54 -1.52
CA PHE A 178 -0.94 -4.31 -0.38
C PHE A 178 0.32 -5.17 -0.56
N LEU A 179 1.48 -4.55 -0.42
CA LEU A 179 2.78 -5.13 -0.72
C LEU A 179 3.66 -5.14 0.52
N ASP A 180 4.08 -6.31 0.98
CA ASP A 180 5.16 -6.43 1.93
C ASP A 180 6.49 -6.11 1.24
N ASN A 181 7.10 -5.01 1.65
CA ASN A 181 8.42 -4.59 1.20
C ASN A 181 9.44 -4.57 2.35
N GLY A 182 9.21 -5.36 3.41
CA GLY A 182 10.18 -5.67 4.46
C GLY A 182 11.27 -6.65 4.02
N ILE A 183 11.56 -6.73 2.74
CA ILE A 183 12.46 -7.68 2.07
C ILE A 183 13.83 -7.06 1.80
N ALA A 184 14.82 -7.90 1.47
CA ALA A 184 16.15 -7.45 1.10
C ALA A 184 16.16 -6.61 -0.20
N GLU A 185 17.16 -5.74 -0.33
CA GLU A 185 17.34 -4.91 -1.53
C GLU A 185 17.44 -5.78 -2.79
N GLY A 186 16.71 -5.40 -3.84
CA GLY A 186 16.69 -6.12 -5.12
C GLY A 186 15.69 -7.28 -5.20
N GLN A 187 15.10 -7.69 -4.11
CA GLN A 187 14.04 -8.71 -4.14
C GLN A 187 12.69 -8.10 -4.56
N ARG A 188 11.85 -8.95 -5.14
CA ARG A 188 10.47 -8.58 -5.48
C ARG A 188 9.60 -8.58 -4.22
N PRO A 189 8.77 -7.54 -3.98
CA PRO A 189 7.89 -7.53 -2.83
C PRO A 189 6.88 -8.69 -2.86
N ARG A 190 6.38 -9.06 -1.68
CA ARG A 190 5.34 -10.07 -1.55
C ARG A 190 3.96 -9.42 -1.58
N THR A 191 3.00 -10.05 -2.24
CA THR A 191 1.60 -9.63 -2.19
C THR A 191 0.99 -10.02 -0.84
N VAL A 192 0.53 -9.05 -0.09
CA VAL A 192 -0.15 -9.25 1.20
C VAL A 192 -1.65 -9.41 1.01
N ALA A 193 -2.24 -8.51 0.24
CA ALA A 193 -3.63 -8.56 -0.14
C ALA A 193 -3.82 -7.86 -1.50
N PHE A 194 -4.85 -8.25 -2.24
CA PHE A 194 -5.20 -7.62 -3.52
C PHE A 194 -6.67 -7.77 -3.83
N GLY A 195 -7.16 -6.96 -4.74
CA GLY A 195 -8.56 -7.06 -5.14
C GLY A 195 -9.01 -6.04 -6.17
N LEU A 196 -10.31 -6.02 -6.36
CA LEU A 196 -11.01 -5.11 -7.25
C LEU A 196 -12.29 -4.65 -6.55
N ASN A 197 -12.41 -3.34 -6.28
CA ASN A 197 -13.56 -2.74 -5.60
C ASN A 197 -14.07 -3.57 -4.40
N GLU A 198 -15.25 -4.14 -4.51
CA GLU A 198 -15.99 -4.85 -3.45
C GLU A 198 -15.44 -6.25 -3.11
N ARG A 199 -14.33 -6.66 -3.70
CA ARG A 199 -13.71 -7.96 -3.46
C ARG A 199 -12.25 -7.81 -3.04
N MET A 200 -11.90 -8.35 -1.88
CA MET A 200 -10.54 -8.37 -1.32
C MET A 200 -10.07 -9.80 -1.08
N ASN A 201 -8.86 -10.12 -1.51
CA ASN A 201 -8.17 -11.37 -1.23
C ASN A 201 -6.99 -11.08 -0.31
N ILE A 202 -6.92 -11.73 0.85
CA ILE A 202 -5.87 -11.58 1.86
C ILE A 202 -5.03 -12.85 1.86
N LEU A 203 -3.72 -12.70 1.60
CA LEU A 203 -2.75 -13.80 1.51
C LEU A 203 -1.82 -13.85 2.73
N ASP A 204 -1.50 -12.69 3.31
CA ASP A 204 -0.66 -12.58 4.50
C ASP A 204 -1.36 -11.72 5.56
N LEU A 205 -2.07 -12.43 6.44
CA LEU A 205 -2.84 -11.79 7.51
C LEU A 205 -1.93 -11.08 8.52
N THR A 206 -0.77 -11.68 8.84
CA THR A 206 0.17 -11.11 9.81
C THR A 206 0.69 -9.75 9.34
N CYS A 207 1.14 -9.68 8.10
CA CYS A 207 1.62 -8.42 7.52
C CYS A 207 0.49 -7.38 7.34
N LEU A 208 -0.74 -7.81 7.05
CA LEU A 208 -1.88 -6.87 6.97
C LEU A 208 -2.18 -6.20 8.32
N LEU A 209 -2.06 -6.95 9.43
CA LEU A 209 -2.25 -6.42 10.78
C LEU A 209 -1.14 -5.43 11.19
N ASP A 210 0.02 -5.47 10.57
CA ASP A 210 1.10 -4.52 10.81
C ASP A 210 0.72 -3.07 10.41
N ILE A 211 -0.30 -2.87 9.58
CA ILE A 211 -0.84 -1.53 9.29
C ILE A 211 -1.29 -0.85 10.60
N ASP A 212 -2.03 -1.56 11.45
CA ASP A 212 -2.46 -1.05 12.75
C ASP A 212 -1.31 -0.91 13.76
N ARG A 213 -0.29 -1.75 13.65
CA ARG A 213 0.90 -1.69 14.49
C ARG A 213 1.77 -0.49 14.14
N TYR A 214 2.03 -0.24 12.87
CA TYR A 214 2.98 0.78 12.42
C TYR A 214 2.45 2.21 12.55
N ARG A 215 1.12 2.44 12.60
CA ARG A 215 0.57 3.76 12.87
C ARG A 215 0.75 4.26 14.31
N ASN A 216 1.16 3.36 15.22
CA ASN A 216 1.27 3.65 16.65
C ASN A 216 2.72 3.52 17.18
N VAL A 217 3.71 3.64 16.29
CA VAL A 217 5.12 3.62 16.71
C VAL A 217 5.49 4.89 17.47
N ASN A 218 6.50 4.75 18.33
CA ASN A 218 7.05 5.85 19.10
C ASN A 218 7.93 6.72 18.19
N ILE A 219 7.47 7.92 17.85
CA ILE A 219 8.22 8.87 17.02
C ILE A 219 9.47 9.42 17.70
N GLU A 220 9.53 9.37 19.03
CA GLU A 220 10.68 9.81 19.85
C GLU A 220 11.72 8.69 20.05
N ALA A 221 11.54 7.53 19.41
CA ALA A 221 12.45 6.41 19.58
C ALA A 221 13.88 6.75 19.14
N ARG A 222 14.84 6.38 19.98
CA ARG A 222 16.28 6.57 19.73
C ARG A 222 17.02 5.24 19.50
N THR A 223 16.35 4.11 19.73
CA THR A 223 16.84 2.77 19.46
C THR A 223 15.76 1.94 18.76
N PRO A 224 16.11 0.87 18.03
CA PRO A 224 15.14 0.00 17.36
C PRO A 224 14.10 -0.60 18.34
N GLU A 225 14.54 -0.97 19.54
CA GLU A 225 13.68 -1.57 20.57
C GLU A 225 12.64 -0.57 21.09
N ALA A 226 12.99 0.73 21.11
CA ALA A 226 12.11 1.80 21.57
C ALA A 226 11.01 2.14 20.56
N ILE A 227 11.10 1.72 19.29
CA ILE A 227 10.09 2.01 18.26
C ILE A 227 8.73 1.47 18.69
N TYR A 228 8.69 0.28 19.27
CA TYR A 228 7.46 -0.41 19.71
C TYR A 228 7.27 -0.43 21.24
N ALA A 229 8.08 0.32 21.99
CA ALA A 229 8.08 0.29 23.45
C ALA A 229 7.04 1.19 24.13
N SER A 230 6.20 1.90 23.37
CA SER A 230 5.11 2.70 23.93
C SER A 230 4.09 1.81 24.64
N PRO A 231 3.54 2.21 25.82
CA PRO A 231 2.46 1.47 26.47
C PRO A 231 1.26 1.19 25.55
N SER A 232 0.95 2.12 24.64
CA SER A 232 -0.05 1.93 23.60
C SER A 232 0.37 0.86 22.59
N SER A 233 1.65 0.66 22.29
CA SER A 233 2.11 -0.31 21.29
C SER A 233 1.99 -1.77 21.77
N ARG A 234 2.03 -2.03 23.09
CA ARG A 234 1.80 -3.38 23.64
C ARG A 234 0.37 -3.87 23.40
N TYR A 235 -0.59 -2.94 23.43
CA TYR A 235 -2.00 -3.26 23.13
C TYR A 235 -2.30 -3.24 21.62
N VAL A 236 -1.46 -2.60 20.84
CA VAL A 236 -1.66 -2.34 19.41
C VAL A 236 -1.06 -3.42 18.53
N ALA A 237 -0.07 -4.18 19.02
CA ALA A 237 0.54 -5.26 18.22
C ALA A 237 -0.48 -6.23 17.61
N LYS A 238 -1.74 -6.22 18.10
CA LYS A 238 -2.79 -7.16 17.74
C LYS A 238 -4.17 -6.51 17.60
N ASN A 239 -4.20 -5.20 17.37
CA ASN A 239 -5.45 -4.53 17.09
C ASN A 239 -5.85 -4.78 15.62
N PRO A 240 -6.89 -5.57 15.34
CA PRO A 240 -7.32 -5.84 13.96
C PRO A 240 -8.29 -4.77 13.43
N GLU A 241 -8.09 -3.49 13.78
CA GLU A 241 -9.08 -2.46 13.46
C GLU A 241 -9.24 -2.25 11.95
N PHE A 242 -8.14 -2.19 11.20
CA PHE A 242 -8.22 -2.10 9.74
C PHE A 242 -8.89 -3.33 9.13
N LEU A 243 -8.54 -4.53 9.61
CA LEU A 243 -9.18 -5.77 9.17
C LEU A 243 -10.68 -5.79 9.50
N LYS A 244 -11.09 -5.35 10.71
CA LYS A 244 -12.51 -5.20 11.08
C LYS A 244 -13.27 -4.28 10.12
N GLN A 245 -12.64 -3.17 9.75
CA GLN A 245 -13.22 -2.25 8.76
C GLN A 245 -13.33 -2.90 7.39
N CYS A 246 -12.33 -3.65 6.94
CA CYS A 246 -12.40 -4.42 5.69
C CYS A 246 -13.58 -5.40 5.70
N LEU A 247 -13.72 -6.21 6.76
CA LEU A 247 -14.81 -7.19 6.88
C LEU A 247 -16.20 -6.55 6.95
N ARG A 248 -16.29 -5.33 7.47
CA ARG A 248 -17.55 -4.59 7.58
C ARG A 248 -17.97 -3.89 6.30
N ARG A 249 -16.98 -3.36 5.54
CA ARG A 249 -17.22 -2.43 4.43
C ARG A 249 -17.06 -3.06 3.05
N ILE A 250 -16.30 -4.14 2.94
CA ILE A 250 -16.06 -4.86 1.68
C ILE A 250 -17.00 -6.07 1.62
N PRO A 251 -17.86 -6.17 0.61
CA PRO A 251 -18.87 -7.23 0.50
C PRO A 251 -18.29 -8.64 0.51
N THR A 252 -17.13 -8.85 -0.14
CA THR A 252 -16.50 -10.17 -0.19
C THR A 252 -15.03 -10.10 0.20
N VAL A 253 -14.66 -10.75 1.31
CA VAL A 253 -13.27 -10.90 1.75
C VAL A 253 -12.91 -12.38 1.79
N ILE A 254 -11.84 -12.73 1.06
CA ILE A 254 -11.33 -14.09 0.92
C ILE A 254 -9.96 -14.15 1.58
N PHE A 255 -9.72 -15.19 2.35
CA PHE A 255 -8.43 -15.48 2.96
C PHE A 255 -7.85 -16.74 2.35
N ALA A 256 -6.63 -16.67 1.85
CA ALA A 256 -5.96 -17.78 1.22
C ALA A 256 -4.51 -17.93 1.69
N GLU A 257 -4.00 -19.14 1.60
CA GLU A 257 -2.61 -19.43 1.92
C GLU A 257 -1.71 -18.87 0.79
N HIS A 258 -0.64 -18.17 1.19
CA HIS A 258 0.18 -17.35 0.30
C HIS A 258 0.89 -18.14 -0.82
N GLN A 259 1.38 -19.35 -0.52
CA GLN A 259 2.18 -20.15 -1.47
C GLN A 259 1.31 -20.90 -2.48
N THR A 260 0.18 -21.43 -2.02
CA THR A 260 -0.66 -22.31 -2.82
C THR A 260 -1.91 -21.66 -3.36
N GLY A 261 -2.32 -20.54 -2.75
CA GLY A 261 -3.58 -19.87 -3.05
C GLY A 261 -4.83 -20.59 -2.51
N HIS A 262 -4.68 -21.69 -1.75
CA HIS A 262 -5.84 -22.39 -1.19
C HIS A 262 -6.61 -21.51 -0.20
N ILE A 263 -7.91 -21.42 -0.41
CA ILE A 263 -8.79 -20.60 0.41
C ILE A 263 -9.09 -21.29 1.72
N TYR A 264 -8.85 -20.59 2.84
CA TYR A 264 -9.20 -21.10 4.16
C TYR A 264 -10.39 -20.39 4.81
N ALA A 265 -10.72 -19.16 4.38
CA ALA A 265 -11.92 -18.49 4.85
C ALA A 265 -12.51 -17.60 3.75
N ARG A 266 -13.85 -17.50 3.73
CA ARG A 266 -14.57 -16.53 2.91
C ARG A 266 -15.63 -15.86 3.77
N ILE A 267 -15.61 -14.54 3.78
CA ILE A 267 -16.58 -13.72 4.49
C ILE A 267 -17.35 -12.91 3.46
N VAL A 268 -18.68 -13.06 3.45
CA VAL A 268 -19.58 -12.36 2.55
C VAL A 268 -20.57 -11.54 3.38
N ASN A 269 -20.58 -10.23 3.17
CA ASN A 269 -21.42 -9.29 3.92
C ASN A 269 -21.28 -9.47 5.45
N GLY A 270 -20.02 -9.61 5.91
CA GLY A 270 -19.68 -9.79 7.32
C GLY A 270 -19.99 -11.18 7.91
N LYS A 271 -20.45 -12.14 7.10
CA LYS A 271 -20.76 -13.51 7.55
C LYS A 271 -19.72 -14.48 7.00
N LEU A 272 -19.21 -15.36 7.86
CA LEU A 272 -18.31 -16.46 7.45
C LEU A 272 -19.13 -17.49 6.66
N THR A 273 -18.79 -17.67 5.37
CA THR A 273 -19.49 -18.57 4.45
C THR A 273 -18.67 -19.80 4.04
N HIS A 274 -17.35 -19.73 4.27
CA HIS A 274 -16.43 -20.85 4.03
C HIS A 274 -15.35 -20.86 5.10
N TRP A 275 -15.01 -22.03 5.61
CA TRP A 275 -13.97 -22.21 6.59
C TRP A 275 -13.26 -23.56 6.41
N ASN A 276 -11.92 -23.51 6.21
CA ASN A 276 -11.04 -24.69 6.19
C ASN A 276 -9.98 -24.59 7.29
N ARG A 277 -10.25 -25.26 8.41
CA ARG A 277 -9.39 -25.21 9.60
C ARG A 277 -7.97 -25.70 9.32
N ARG A 278 -7.82 -26.73 8.49
CA ARG A 278 -6.51 -27.33 8.18
C ARG A 278 -5.62 -26.31 7.45
N ILE A 279 -6.14 -25.68 6.39
CA ILE A 279 -5.38 -24.67 5.62
C ILE A 279 -5.11 -23.44 6.49
N TYR A 280 -6.09 -23.01 7.30
CA TYR A 280 -5.90 -21.91 8.24
C TYR A 280 -4.72 -22.12 9.20
N GLN A 281 -4.61 -23.31 9.81
CA GLN A 281 -3.51 -23.65 10.71
C GLN A 281 -2.14 -23.66 10.02
N LEU A 282 -2.08 -23.98 8.74
CA LEU A 282 -0.87 -23.90 7.92
C LEU A 282 -0.51 -22.47 7.52
N ALA A 283 -1.51 -21.67 7.20
CA ALA A 283 -1.35 -20.31 6.72
C ALA A 283 -1.03 -19.31 7.86
N VAL A 284 -1.70 -19.45 9.01
CA VAL A 284 -1.58 -18.53 10.14
C VAL A 284 -0.87 -19.26 11.30
N ARG A 285 0.45 -19.05 11.40
CA ARG A 285 1.29 -19.76 12.40
C ARG A 285 1.45 -18.97 13.70
N ASP A 286 1.38 -17.65 13.62
CA ASP A 286 1.53 -16.77 14.77
C ASP A 286 0.26 -16.76 15.62
N ASP A 287 0.42 -17.11 16.93
CA ASP A 287 -0.69 -17.25 17.87
C ASP A 287 -1.45 -15.93 18.06
N ASP A 288 -0.75 -14.85 18.00
CA ASP A 288 -1.33 -13.53 18.21
C ASP A 288 -2.14 -13.07 16.98
N THR A 289 -1.67 -13.41 15.77
CA THR A 289 -2.44 -13.23 14.54
C THR A 289 -3.70 -14.09 14.54
N ARG A 290 -3.60 -15.34 15.05
CA ARG A 290 -4.77 -16.21 15.22
C ARG A 290 -5.77 -15.60 16.19
N ALA A 291 -5.32 -15.16 17.37
CA ALA A 291 -6.19 -14.53 18.37
C ALA A 291 -6.88 -13.28 17.81
N ALA A 292 -6.16 -12.44 17.09
CA ALA A 292 -6.73 -11.26 16.43
C ALA A 292 -7.81 -11.64 15.42
N PHE A 293 -7.54 -12.59 14.53
CA PHE A 293 -8.50 -13.06 13.52
C PHE A 293 -9.73 -13.69 14.17
N GLU A 294 -9.55 -14.60 15.11
CA GLU A 294 -10.63 -15.32 15.79
C GLU A 294 -11.50 -14.39 16.66
N SER A 295 -10.97 -13.25 17.07
CA SER A 295 -11.77 -12.21 17.78
C SER A 295 -12.85 -11.57 16.90
N ILE A 296 -12.70 -11.62 15.58
CA ILE A 296 -13.56 -10.92 14.62
C ILE A 296 -14.28 -11.86 13.62
N ALA A 297 -13.71 -13.04 13.39
CA ALA A 297 -14.24 -14.03 12.44
C ALA A 297 -14.26 -15.42 13.12
N ARG A 298 -15.09 -15.59 14.16
CA ARG A 298 -15.24 -16.89 14.85
C ARG A 298 -16.05 -17.83 14.01
N PRO A 299 -15.49 -18.99 13.60
CA PRO A 299 -16.32 -20.13 13.24
C PRO A 299 -17.14 -20.58 14.47
N ALA A 300 -18.42 -20.89 14.28
CA ALA A 300 -19.24 -21.42 15.36
C ALA A 300 -18.58 -22.69 15.94
N GLN A 301 -18.55 -22.81 17.27
CA GLN A 301 -18.01 -24.00 17.93
C GLN A 301 -18.86 -25.22 17.48
N GLY A 302 -18.24 -26.14 16.74
CA GLY A 302 -18.90 -27.37 16.23
C GLY A 302 -19.08 -27.43 14.72
N GLU A 303 -18.84 -26.38 13.97
CA GLU A 303 -18.78 -26.45 12.50
C GLU A 303 -17.43 -27.06 12.08
N SER A 304 -17.39 -28.39 12.03
CA SER A 304 -16.46 -29.12 11.20
C SER A 304 -16.65 -28.60 9.78
N SER A 305 -15.61 -27.92 9.24
CA SER A 305 -15.50 -27.47 7.87
C SER A 305 -16.85 -27.44 7.13
N ILE A 306 -17.41 -26.22 6.95
CA ILE A 306 -18.42 -26.05 5.90
C ILE A 306 -17.69 -26.46 4.64
N SER A 307 -17.90 -27.71 4.27
CA SER A 307 -17.24 -28.41 3.20
C SER A 307 -17.45 -27.64 1.91
N LEU A 308 -16.37 -27.27 1.30
CA LEU A 308 -16.35 -27.20 -0.17
C LEU A 308 -14.93 -27.55 -0.60
N ASP A 309 -14.80 -28.15 -1.74
CA ASP A 309 -13.61 -28.61 -2.39
C ASP A 309 -12.29 -28.12 -1.80
N ASP A 310 -11.43 -29.01 -1.34
CA ASP A 310 -10.02 -28.72 -1.03
C ASP A 310 -9.27 -28.11 -2.23
N ASN A 311 -9.93 -27.96 -3.37
CA ASN A 311 -9.47 -27.38 -4.62
C ASN A 311 -9.85 -25.91 -4.83
N ASP A 312 -10.64 -25.27 -3.93
CA ASP A 312 -10.98 -23.85 -4.09
C ASP A 312 -9.74 -23.00 -3.80
N ARG A 313 -9.16 -22.45 -4.87
CA ARG A 313 -7.92 -21.67 -4.81
C ARG A 313 -7.95 -20.44 -5.69
N LEU A 314 -7.20 -19.43 -5.30
CA LEU A 314 -6.89 -18.27 -6.13
C LEU A 314 -5.83 -18.64 -7.17
N ASP A 315 -5.96 -18.08 -8.37
CA ASP A 315 -4.98 -18.28 -9.45
C ASP A 315 -4.06 -17.05 -9.57
N PRO A 316 -2.74 -17.21 -9.33
CA PRO A 316 -1.78 -16.11 -9.48
C PRO A 316 -1.76 -15.50 -10.89
N HIS A 317 -1.98 -16.32 -11.92
CA HIS A 317 -1.94 -15.86 -13.32
C HIS A 317 -3.09 -14.94 -13.68
N GLN A 318 -4.21 -15.04 -12.99
CA GLN A 318 -5.38 -14.17 -13.18
C GLN A 318 -5.30 -12.89 -12.35
N SER A 319 -4.30 -12.77 -11.46
CA SER A 319 -4.14 -11.58 -10.63
C SER A 319 -3.37 -10.47 -11.35
N LEU A 320 -3.81 -9.23 -11.16
CA LEU A 320 -3.12 -8.03 -11.66
C LEU A 320 -2.24 -7.43 -10.55
N THR A 321 -1.32 -8.25 -10.00
CA THR A 321 -0.44 -7.89 -8.88
C THR A 321 0.98 -7.53 -9.33
N LEU A 322 1.64 -6.64 -8.59
CA LEU A 322 3.07 -6.32 -8.71
C LEU A 322 3.92 -7.29 -7.88
N GLY A 323 3.44 -7.65 -6.70
CA GLY A 323 4.13 -8.56 -5.79
C GLY A 323 4.10 -10.01 -6.29
N GLN A 324 4.86 -10.83 -5.58
CA GLN A 324 4.88 -12.29 -5.82
C GLN A 324 4.02 -13.02 -4.80
N TRP A 325 3.32 -14.06 -5.25
CA TRP A 325 2.61 -15.04 -4.45
C TRP A 325 2.35 -16.30 -5.29
N GLY A 326 1.92 -17.38 -4.65
CA GLY A 326 1.52 -18.61 -5.39
C GLY A 326 2.68 -19.41 -5.93
N GLY A 327 3.73 -19.71 -5.18
CA GLY A 327 4.78 -20.72 -5.52
C GLY A 327 5.44 -20.61 -6.89
N THR A 328 5.02 -19.72 -7.75
CA THR A 328 5.58 -19.46 -9.07
C THR A 328 6.58 -18.32 -8.97
N SER A 329 7.87 -18.67 -9.01
CA SER A 329 8.88 -17.77 -9.55
C SER A 329 8.42 -17.37 -10.95
N LEU A 330 7.77 -16.21 -11.08
CA LEU A 330 7.68 -15.59 -12.40
C LEU A 330 9.12 -15.31 -12.79
N MET A 331 9.60 -16.07 -13.80
CA MET A 331 10.93 -15.90 -14.36
C MET A 331 11.22 -14.42 -14.67
N PRO A 332 12.50 -14.02 -14.62
CA PRO A 332 12.95 -12.64 -14.70
C PRO A 332 12.52 -11.90 -15.94
#